data_b8c08ae1b0c3d9b385a2d0cf75aea7fa
#
_entry.id   b8c08ae1b0c3d9b385a2d0cf75aea7fa
#
_cell.length_a   1.000
_cell.length_b   1.000
_cell.length_c   1.000
_cell.angle_alpha   90.00
_cell.angle_beta   90.00
_cell.angle_gamma   90.00
#
_symmetry.space_group_name_H-M   'P 1'
#
loop_
_entity.id
_entity.type
_entity.pdbx_description
1 polymer ?
#
loop_
_entity_poly.entity_id
_entity_poly.type
_entity_poly.pdbx_seq_one_letter_code
_entity_poly.pdbx_strand_id
1 'polypeptide(L)'
;MSYFCIKINKIKRMKQLLASLLIALAAIGSMAQNAKKHEFRGAWLHIIGQSQYAKMTPEETRKYLIWQLNELKADGVNAIIWQIRPQADAAYPSQLEPWSKWISGTAGVAPTPVWDPLQFMIDETHKRGMELHAWINPYRVTSGKDDKPAQGHIYYQHPEWFVKYADGKIYFDPALPESRNFIDVVVRDIINRYDVDAIHMDDYFYPYPVSGAEFPDSASWEKYGKGEGWTDKGDWRRHNVDLLIEQLHNTLQEVKPWVQLGISPFGIWRNKKTDARGSETNGLECYDALYADCPKWTKEGWVDYMVPQLYWEQEHPRASGEKLMPWWNGEAYGRGMYYGFSVANMMTHKDTRDSTIDNQLGEKMELLRKLDNVNGVVWWPGYTLTNNFKGVGDMIKRKHMTTQALPPVYTWLDNKAPEAVKKLKAQASCCETVLRWNAPKATDAMQKAARYVVYRFKKGEAVDTNKAEAIVEITGETCYHTRGTLKGKYVYAVTAVDKCNNESAPATVEVEITK
;
A
#
# COMPACT_ATOMS: atom_id res chain seq x y z
N MET A 1 -37.37 -4.00 58.96
CA MET A 1 -36.15 -3.45 58.33
C MET A 1 -35.53 -4.35 57.22
N SER A 2 -35.76 -5.65 57.22
CA SER A 2 -35.09 -6.58 56.26
C SER A 2 -35.61 -6.50 54.82
N TYR A 3 -36.90 -6.27 54.58
CA TYR A 3 -37.52 -6.31 53.22
C TYR A 3 -37.12 -5.09 52.34
N PHE A 4 -36.85 -3.94 52.94
CA PHE A 4 -36.47 -2.71 52.24
C PHE A 4 -35.01 -2.76 51.77
N CYS A 5 -34.08 -3.37 52.51
CA CYS A 5 -32.70 -3.56 52.12
C CYS A 5 -32.51 -4.52 50.95
N ILE A 6 -33.33 -5.57 50.86
CA ILE A 6 -33.30 -6.55 49.77
C ILE A 6 -33.77 -5.92 48.45
N LYS A 7 -34.78 -5.05 48.52
CA LYS A 7 -35.31 -4.34 47.33
C LYS A 7 -34.31 -3.31 46.77
N ILE A 8 -33.59 -2.59 47.64
CA ILE A 8 -32.56 -1.61 47.28
C ILE A 8 -31.35 -2.30 46.60
N ASN A 9 -30.93 -3.44 47.14
CA ASN A 9 -29.81 -4.21 46.56
C ASN A 9 -30.17 -4.84 45.18
N LYS A 10 -31.43 -5.26 45.01
CA LYS A 10 -31.91 -5.74 43.69
C LYS A 10 -31.97 -4.64 42.64
N ILE A 11 -32.36 -3.43 43.00
CA ILE A 11 -32.41 -2.25 42.12
C ILE A 11 -30.97 -1.79 41.80
N LYS A 12 -30.03 -1.81 42.75
CA LYS A 12 -28.62 -1.50 42.46
C LYS A 12 -27.98 -2.50 41.51
N ARG A 13 -28.19 -3.81 41.70
CA ARG A 13 -27.70 -4.85 40.81
C ARG A 13 -28.30 -4.74 39.39
N MET A 14 -29.58 -4.41 39.29
CA MET A 14 -30.26 -4.23 37.99
C MET A 14 -29.75 -2.98 37.27
N LYS A 15 -29.46 -1.88 37.97
CA LYS A 15 -28.82 -0.69 37.39
C LYS A 15 -27.37 -0.95 36.91
N GLN A 16 -26.62 -1.75 37.68
CA GLN A 16 -25.27 -2.16 37.29
C GLN A 16 -25.27 -3.09 36.06
N LEU A 17 -26.22 -4.04 35.99
CA LEU A 17 -26.40 -4.90 34.82
C LEU A 17 -26.84 -4.12 33.56
N LEU A 18 -27.75 -3.14 33.70
CA LEU A 18 -28.17 -2.25 32.63
C LEU A 18 -27.02 -1.34 32.15
N ALA A 19 -26.23 -0.81 33.07
CA ALA A 19 -25.04 -0.01 32.71
C ALA A 19 -23.98 -0.85 32.00
N SER A 20 -23.72 -2.08 32.46
CA SER A 20 -22.81 -3.02 31.77
C SER A 20 -23.32 -3.43 30.39
N LEU A 21 -24.65 -3.60 30.24
CA LEU A 21 -25.27 -3.93 28.95
C LEU A 21 -25.20 -2.74 27.98
N LEU A 22 -25.40 -1.52 28.46
CA LEU A 22 -25.26 -0.29 27.67
C LEU A 22 -23.80 -0.05 27.22
N ILE A 23 -22.83 -0.31 28.10
CA ILE A 23 -21.40 -0.23 27.78
C ILE A 23 -21.03 -1.31 26.74
N ALA A 24 -21.56 -2.54 26.89
CA ALA A 24 -21.33 -3.61 25.93
C ALA A 24 -21.97 -3.31 24.56
N LEU A 25 -23.17 -2.73 24.55
CA LEU A 25 -23.85 -2.30 23.32
C LEU A 25 -23.14 -1.12 22.64
N ALA A 26 -22.60 -0.18 23.43
CA ALA A 26 -21.81 0.92 22.89
C ALA A 26 -20.46 0.43 22.34
N ALA A 27 -19.82 -0.55 22.98
CA ALA A 27 -18.60 -1.18 22.50
C ALA A 27 -18.84 -1.99 21.20
N ILE A 28 -19.97 -2.70 21.09
CA ILE A 28 -20.38 -3.42 19.88
C ILE A 28 -20.69 -2.42 18.75
N GLY A 29 -21.38 -1.32 19.05
CA GLY A 29 -21.65 -0.25 18.09
C GLY A 29 -20.37 0.43 17.58
N SER A 30 -19.40 0.68 18.45
CA SER A 30 -18.09 1.22 18.11
C SER A 30 -17.26 0.24 17.26
N MET A 31 -17.32 -1.06 17.54
CA MET A 31 -16.66 -2.09 16.72
C MET A 31 -17.28 -2.22 15.33
N ALA A 32 -18.59 -2.15 15.21
CA ALA A 32 -19.28 -2.20 13.91
C ALA A 32 -18.99 -0.97 13.03
N GLN A 33 -18.78 0.20 13.64
CA GLN A 33 -18.46 1.43 12.94
C GLN A 33 -17.04 1.43 12.31
N ASN A 34 -16.15 0.54 12.75
CA ASN A 34 -14.77 0.41 12.28
C ASN A 34 -14.55 -0.76 11.29
N ALA A 35 -15.55 -1.61 11.07
CA ALA A 35 -15.47 -2.74 10.16
C ALA A 35 -15.77 -2.32 8.73
N LYS A 36 -14.72 -1.94 7.96
CA LYS A 36 -14.86 -1.64 6.52
C LYS A 36 -14.56 -2.89 5.70
N LYS A 37 -15.48 -3.26 4.79
CA LYS A 37 -15.25 -4.35 3.82
C LYS A 37 -14.18 -3.99 2.81
N HIS A 38 -14.13 -2.73 2.38
CA HIS A 38 -13.14 -2.19 1.46
C HIS A 38 -12.35 -1.08 2.14
N GLU A 39 -11.05 -1.29 2.29
CA GLU A 39 -10.10 -0.32 2.83
C GLU A 39 -8.69 -0.75 2.39
N PHE A 40 -7.95 0.13 1.71
CA PHE A 40 -6.56 -0.15 1.38
C PHE A 40 -5.72 -0.15 2.66
N ARG A 41 -4.99 -1.22 2.91
CA ARG A 41 -4.16 -1.42 4.10
C ARG A 41 -2.78 -1.87 3.66
N GLY A 42 -1.98 -0.89 3.23
CA GLY A 42 -0.67 -1.13 2.66
C GLY A 42 0.46 -1.12 3.68
N ALA A 43 1.57 -1.76 3.33
CA ALA A 43 2.82 -1.65 4.07
C ALA A 43 4.00 -1.53 3.10
N TRP A 44 4.88 -0.53 3.33
CA TRP A 44 6.12 -0.39 2.56
C TRP A 44 7.23 -1.28 3.12
N LEU A 45 7.73 -2.16 2.28
CA LEU A 45 8.90 -2.99 2.55
C LEU A 45 10.05 -2.54 1.64
N HIS A 46 10.94 -1.70 2.17
CA HIS A 46 12.13 -1.23 1.44
C HIS A 46 13.28 -2.20 1.60
N ILE A 47 14.16 -2.26 0.59
CA ILE A 47 15.40 -3.01 0.65
C ILE A 47 16.63 -2.12 0.85
N ILE A 48 16.57 -0.88 0.37
CA ILE A 48 17.66 0.08 0.53
C ILE A 48 17.96 0.30 2.02
N GLY A 49 19.23 0.20 2.41
CA GLY A 49 19.62 0.31 3.80
C GLY A 49 19.39 -0.94 4.66
N GLN A 50 18.74 -1.98 4.13
CA GLN A 50 18.44 -3.23 4.84
C GLN A 50 19.57 -4.25 4.67
N SER A 51 20.64 -4.07 5.44
CA SER A 51 21.86 -4.91 5.32
C SER A 51 21.66 -6.39 5.70
N GLN A 52 20.53 -6.75 6.31
CA GLN A 52 20.25 -8.14 6.68
C GLN A 52 20.10 -9.06 5.47
N TYR A 53 19.47 -8.59 4.37
CA TYR A 53 19.32 -9.41 3.15
C TYR A 53 20.67 -9.87 2.58
N ALA A 54 21.65 -8.97 2.60
CA ALA A 54 23.02 -9.25 2.13
C ALA A 54 23.78 -10.30 2.98
N LYS A 55 23.30 -10.59 4.19
CA LYS A 55 23.89 -11.55 5.14
C LYS A 55 23.16 -12.89 5.17
N MET A 56 22.01 -12.98 4.52
CA MET A 56 21.17 -14.16 4.46
C MET A 56 21.43 -14.96 3.19
N THR A 57 21.40 -16.26 3.30
CA THR A 57 21.27 -17.13 2.13
C THR A 57 19.90 -16.94 1.48
N PRO A 58 19.70 -17.31 0.20
CA PRO A 58 18.40 -17.26 -0.44
C PRO A 58 17.30 -18.00 0.33
N GLU A 59 17.62 -19.12 0.97
CA GLU A 59 16.68 -19.89 1.80
C GLU A 59 16.27 -19.12 3.07
N GLU A 60 17.21 -18.49 3.76
CA GLU A 60 16.94 -17.66 4.93
C GLU A 60 16.15 -16.42 4.55
N THR A 61 16.46 -15.80 3.41
CA THR A 61 15.71 -14.64 2.88
C THR A 61 14.25 -15.02 2.61
N ARG A 62 13.98 -16.18 1.96
CA ARG A 62 12.61 -16.67 1.74
C ARG A 62 11.86 -16.86 3.06
N LYS A 63 12.48 -17.50 4.06
CA LYS A 63 11.87 -17.70 5.38
C LYS A 63 11.55 -16.36 6.07
N TYR A 64 12.48 -15.42 5.98
CA TYR A 64 12.29 -14.07 6.55
C TYR A 64 11.13 -13.32 5.86
N LEU A 65 11.06 -13.34 4.54
CA LEU A 65 9.98 -12.71 3.77
C LEU A 65 8.62 -13.37 4.07
N ILE A 66 8.55 -14.71 4.16
CA ILE A 66 7.33 -15.44 4.57
C ILE A 66 6.88 -14.99 5.96
N TRP A 67 7.81 -14.89 6.90
CA TRP A 67 7.50 -14.41 8.25
C TRP A 67 6.92 -13.00 8.21
N GLN A 68 7.56 -12.05 7.51
CA GLN A 68 7.05 -10.69 7.36
C GLN A 68 5.63 -10.66 6.77
N LEU A 69 5.39 -11.42 5.70
CA LEU A 69 4.07 -11.49 5.07
C LEU A 69 3.00 -12.08 6.00
N ASN A 70 3.35 -13.08 6.82
CA ASN A 70 2.43 -13.65 7.80
C ASN A 70 2.04 -12.64 8.89
N GLU A 71 3.02 -11.93 9.46
CA GLU A 71 2.76 -10.91 10.48
C GLU A 71 1.91 -9.78 9.91
N LEU A 72 2.26 -9.24 8.74
CA LEU A 72 1.49 -8.16 8.08
C LEU A 72 0.05 -8.60 7.78
N LYS A 73 -0.14 -9.83 7.26
CA LYS A 73 -1.49 -10.39 7.06
C LYS A 73 -2.26 -10.50 8.37
N ALA A 74 -1.61 -10.95 9.44
CA ALA A 74 -2.21 -11.08 10.77
C ALA A 74 -2.62 -9.71 11.36
N ASP A 75 -1.89 -8.65 11.03
CA ASP A 75 -2.20 -7.26 11.41
C ASP A 75 -3.24 -6.59 10.50
N GLY A 76 -3.78 -7.33 9.52
CA GLY A 76 -4.85 -6.87 8.64
C GLY A 76 -4.39 -6.15 7.38
N VAL A 77 -3.10 -6.18 7.05
CA VAL A 77 -2.55 -5.65 5.79
C VAL A 77 -3.06 -6.46 4.60
N ASN A 78 -3.40 -5.79 3.50
CA ASN A 78 -3.90 -6.40 2.26
C ASN A 78 -3.14 -5.98 0.99
N ALA A 79 -2.12 -5.13 1.14
CA ALA A 79 -1.25 -4.74 0.03
C ALA A 79 0.21 -4.56 0.51
N ILE A 80 1.14 -5.13 -0.23
CA ILE A 80 2.58 -5.01 0.03
C ILE A 80 3.20 -4.12 -1.04
N ILE A 81 3.79 -3.00 -0.63
CA ILE A 81 4.55 -2.12 -1.52
C ILE A 81 6.02 -2.45 -1.32
N TRP A 82 6.55 -3.33 -2.19
CA TRP A 82 7.90 -3.85 -2.06
C TRP A 82 8.88 -3.17 -3.00
N GLN A 83 10.00 -2.66 -2.44
CA GLN A 83 11.01 -1.95 -3.21
C GLN A 83 11.84 -2.93 -4.04
N ILE A 84 11.73 -2.84 -5.36
CA ILE A 84 12.40 -3.73 -6.31
C ILE A 84 13.48 -3.04 -7.13
N ARG A 85 13.45 -1.69 -7.19
CA ARG A 85 14.40 -0.86 -7.96
C ARG A 85 14.74 0.41 -7.17
N PRO A 86 15.65 0.30 -6.18
CA PRO A 86 15.96 1.44 -5.32
C PRO A 86 16.86 2.50 -5.96
N GLN A 87 17.73 2.14 -6.90
CA GLN A 87 18.78 3.01 -7.44
C GLN A 87 19.26 2.60 -8.85
N ALA A 88 18.33 2.44 -9.77
CA ALA A 88 18.57 1.95 -11.13
C ALA A 88 19.33 0.60 -11.13
N ASP A 89 18.97 -0.25 -10.19
CA ASP A 89 19.42 -1.62 -9.99
C ASP A 89 18.24 -2.50 -9.64
N ALA A 90 18.31 -3.80 -9.82
CA ALA A 90 17.18 -4.70 -9.71
C ALA A 90 17.31 -5.69 -8.53
N ALA A 91 16.22 -5.87 -7.80
CA ALA A 91 16.05 -6.95 -6.82
C ALA A 91 15.45 -8.22 -7.46
N TYR A 92 15.63 -8.41 -8.76
CA TYR A 92 15.11 -9.52 -9.56
C TYR A 92 16.04 -9.77 -10.77
N PRO A 93 15.95 -10.92 -11.45
CA PRO A 93 16.73 -11.16 -12.66
C PRO A 93 16.32 -10.20 -13.78
N SER A 94 17.09 -9.14 -14.00
CA SER A 94 16.88 -8.17 -15.07
C SER A 94 17.95 -8.32 -16.15
N GLN A 95 17.56 -8.07 -17.41
CA GLN A 95 18.49 -7.95 -18.55
C GLN A 95 18.86 -6.49 -18.82
N LEU A 96 18.20 -5.55 -18.17
CA LEU A 96 18.33 -4.10 -18.39
C LEU A 96 19.19 -3.43 -17.32
N GLU A 97 19.14 -3.92 -16.07
CA GLU A 97 19.78 -3.32 -14.92
C GLU A 97 20.52 -4.35 -14.09
N PRO A 98 21.66 -3.99 -13.47
CA PRO A 98 22.44 -4.90 -12.65
C PRO A 98 21.72 -5.26 -11.35
N TRP A 99 22.11 -6.38 -10.74
CA TRP A 99 21.63 -6.79 -9.43
C TRP A 99 21.90 -5.75 -8.34
N SER A 100 20.90 -5.49 -7.53
CA SER A 100 21.02 -4.59 -6.39
C SER A 100 21.88 -5.19 -5.27
N LYS A 101 22.84 -4.41 -4.77
CA LYS A 101 23.66 -4.77 -3.59
C LYS A 101 22.82 -5.04 -2.35
N TRP A 102 21.60 -4.51 -2.28
CA TRP A 102 20.71 -4.64 -1.14
C TRP A 102 20.07 -6.03 -1.02
N ILE A 103 20.14 -6.82 -2.08
CA ILE A 103 19.66 -8.23 -2.09
C ILE A 103 20.84 -9.20 -2.02
N SER A 104 21.93 -8.92 -2.74
CA SER A 104 23.04 -9.88 -2.90
C SER A 104 24.27 -9.55 -2.04
N GLY A 105 24.34 -8.35 -1.48
CA GLY A 105 25.51 -7.84 -0.77
C GLY A 105 26.56 -7.16 -1.66
N THR A 106 26.54 -7.43 -2.97
CA THR A 106 27.50 -6.85 -3.92
C THR A 106 26.78 -6.33 -5.15
N ALA A 107 27.03 -5.07 -5.50
CA ALA A 107 26.43 -4.43 -6.65
C ALA A 107 26.78 -5.18 -7.96
N GLY A 108 25.78 -5.49 -8.77
CA GLY A 108 25.91 -6.20 -10.03
C GLY A 108 26.10 -7.71 -9.94
N VAL A 109 26.16 -8.26 -8.74
CA VAL A 109 26.34 -9.71 -8.51
C VAL A 109 25.03 -10.34 -8.07
N ALA A 110 24.60 -11.41 -8.75
CA ALA A 110 23.43 -12.18 -8.37
C ALA A 110 23.60 -12.87 -7.00
N PRO A 111 22.52 -13.08 -6.24
CA PRO A 111 22.56 -13.94 -5.05
C PRO A 111 22.91 -15.38 -5.42
N THR A 112 23.57 -16.11 -4.51
CA THR A 112 23.99 -17.49 -4.73
C THR A 112 23.31 -18.46 -3.74
N PRO A 113 22.56 -19.48 -4.19
CA PRO A 113 22.19 -19.75 -5.59
C PRO A 113 21.29 -18.65 -6.18
N VAL A 114 21.34 -18.48 -7.50
CA VAL A 114 20.46 -17.52 -8.20
C VAL A 114 19.00 -17.92 -8.00
N TRP A 115 18.16 -16.93 -7.70
CA TRP A 115 16.71 -17.09 -7.57
C TRP A 115 16.01 -15.80 -7.99
N ASP A 116 14.69 -15.82 -8.08
CA ASP A 116 13.89 -14.64 -8.40
C ASP A 116 13.11 -14.15 -7.17
N PRO A 117 13.63 -13.13 -6.46
CA PRO A 117 12.95 -12.56 -5.29
C PRO A 117 11.60 -11.92 -5.63
N LEU A 118 11.46 -11.30 -6.81
CA LEU A 118 10.21 -10.64 -7.19
C LEU A 118 9.12 -11.66 -7.46
N GLN A 119 9.39 -12.69 -8.25
CA GLN A 119 8.41 -13.76 -8.49
C GLN A 119 7.99 -14.44 -7.19
N PHE A 120 8.95 -14.72 -6.30
CA PHE A 120 8.67 -15.30 -5.00
C PHE A 120 7.75 -14.41 -4.14
N MET A 121 8.02 -13.10 -4.10
CA MET A 121 7.18 -12.16 -3.35
C MET A 121 5.77 -12.05 -3.93
N ILE A 122 5.62 -12.07 -5.26
CA ILE A 122 4.32 -12.11 -5.93
C ILE A 122 3.54 -13.35 -5.50
N ASP A 123 4.13 -14.53 -5.65
CA ASP A 123 3.48 -15.81 -5.36
C ASP A 123 3.03 -15.89 -3.90
N GLU A 124 3.91 -15.55 -2.96
CA GLU A 124 3.62 -15.61 -1.53
C GLU A 124 2.63 -14.52 -1.07
N THR A 125 2.64 -13.36 -1.71
CA THR A 125 1.69 -12.28 -1.42
C THR A 125 0.30 -12.62 -1.95
N HIS A 126 0.20 -13.05 -3.21
CA HIS A 126 -1.05 -13.46 -3.83
C HIS A 126 -1.68 -14.66 -3.15
N LYS A 127 -0.89 -15.67 -2.76
CA LYS A 127 -1.36 -16.82 -1.98
C LYS A 127 -2.11 -16.40 -0.71
N ARG A 128 -1.69 -15.29 -0.08
CA ARG A 128 -2.35 -14.71 1.10
C ARG A 128 -3.53 -13.80 0.77
N GLY A 129 -3.90 -13.68 -0.51
CA GLY A 129 -4.97 -12.79 -0.98
C GLY A 129 -4.63 -11.29 -0.87
N MET A 130 -3.34 -10.94 -0.80
CA MET A 130 -2.84 -9.56 -0.78
C MET A 130 -2.37 -9.12 -2.16
N GLU A 131 -2.31 -7.80 -2.40
CA GLU A 131 -1.72 -7.20 -3.60
C GLU A 131 -0.21 -6.99 -3.44
N LEU A 132 0.57 -7.15 -4.53
CA LEU A 132 1.97 -6.76 -4.59
C LEU A 132 2.16 -5.57 -5.53
N HIS A 133 2.60 -4.45 -4.97
CA HIS A 133 2.96 -3.22 -5.67
C HIS A 133 4.47 -3.14 -5.81
N ALA A 134 4.96 -3.11 -7.04
CA ALA A 134 6.38 -3.04 -7.34
C ALA A 134 6.89 -1.60 -7.19
N TRP A 135 7.63 -1.33 -6.12
CA TRP A 135 8.15 0.00 -5.85
C TRP A 135 9.48 0.24 -6.53
N ILE A 136 9.52 1.24 -7.39
CA ILE A 136 10.70 1.72 -8.11
C ILE A 136 11.01 3.17 -7.74
N ASN A 137 12.29 3.53 -7.71
CA ASN A 137 12.70 4.93 -7.78
C ASN A 137 13.11 5.24 -9.23
N PRO A 138 12.52 6.26 -9.90
CA PRO A 138 12.77 6.46 -11.33
C PRO A 138 14.18 6.95 -11.64
N TYR A 139 14.74 7.89 -10.88
CA TYR A 139 15.92 8.64 -11.32
C TYR A 139 17.19 8.42 -10.51
N ARG A 140 17.12 7.93 -9.28
CA ARG A 140 18.30 7.71 -8.44
C ARG A 140 19.14 6.55 -8.96
N VAL A 141 20.48 6.77 -9.09
CA VAL A 141 21.44 5.77 -9.56
C VAL A 141 22.38 5.30 -8.45
N THR A 142 22.74 6.20 -7.52
CA THR A 142 23.55 5.84 -6.35
C THR A 142 22.90 6.32 -5.07
N SER A 143 23.18 5.63 -3.94
CA SER A 143 22.61 5.96 -2.63
C SER A 143 23.63 6.59 -1.67
N GLY A 144 24.91 6.30 -1.84
CA GLY A 144 26.00 6.87 -1.05
C GLY A 144 26.69 8.01 -1.78
N LYS A 145 27.29 8.91 -0.99
CA LYS A 145 28.17 9.95 -1.52
C LYS A 145 29.36 9.28 -2.23
N ASP A 146 29.59 9.69 -3.48
CA ASP A 146 30.68 9.18 -4.32
C ASP A 146 30.64 7.67 -4.65
N ASP A 147 29.49 7.01 -4.38
CA ASP A 147 29.25 5.65 -4.88
C ASP A 147 29.33 5.64 -6.42
N LYS A 148 29.78 4.51 -6.96
CA LYS A 148 29.79 4.27 -8.41
C LYS A 148 28.69 3.28 -8.77
N PRO A 149 28.04 3.42 -9.94
CA PRO A 149 27.15 2.39 -10.46
C PRO A 149 27.86 1.05 -10.61
N ALA A 150 27.12 -0.05 -10.49
CA ALA A 150 27.67 -1.40 -10.71
C ALA A 150 28.23 -1.53 -12.12
N GLN A 151 29.23 -2.38 -12.29
CA GLN A 151 29.72 -2.72 -13.62
C GLN A 151 28.57 -3.32 -14.47
N GLY A 152 28.48 -2.91 -15.73
CA GLY A 152 27.37 -3.30 -16.63
C GLY A 152 26.14 -2.39 -16.54
N HIS A 153 26.14 -1.39 -15.62
CA HIS A 153 25.07 -0.40 -15.60
C HIS A 153 25.08 0.46 -16.87
N ILE A 154 23.90 0.85 -17.35
CA ILE A 154 23.70 1.70 -18.55
C ILE A 154 24.50 3.03 -18.46
N TYR A 155 24.82 3.49 -17.26
CA TYR A 155 25.68 4.66 -17.02
C TYR A 155 27.03 4.62 -17.78
N TYR A 156 27.62 3.43 -17.94
CA TYR A 156 28.92 3.31 -18.63
C TYR A 156 28.81 3.30 -20.15
N GLN A 157 27.59 3.05 -20.67
CA GLN A 157 27.29 3.10 -22.10
C GLN A 157 26.82 4.50 -22.51
N HIS A 158 26.07 5.18 -21.66
CA HIS A 158 25.43 6.47 -21.89
C HIS A 158 25.66 7.43 -20.71
N PRO A 159 26.92 7.81 -20.40
CA PRO A 159 27.21 8.71 -19.29
C PRO A 159 26.53 10.07 -19.42
N GLU A 160 26.21 10.49 -20.66
CA GLU A 160 25.50 11.74 -20.97
C GLU A 160 24.04 11.78 -20.50
N TRP A 161 23.45 10.63 -20.11
CA TRP A 161 22.12 10.59 -19.56
C TRP A 161 22.07 10.94 -18.06
N PHE A 162 23.23 11.13 -17.45
CA PHE A 162 23.33 11.21 -16.00
C PHE A 162 24.01 12.49 -15.54
N VAL A 163 23.64 12.91 -14.34
CA VAL A 163 24.25 14.05 -13.67
C VAL A 163 24.72 13.66 -12.26
N LYS A 164 25.83 14.25 -11.81
CA LYS A 164 26.28 14.15 -10.42
C LYS A 164 25.87 15.40 -9.68
N TYR A 165 25.03 15.24 -8.64
CA TYR A 165 24.54 16.37 -7.87
C TYR A 165 25.49 16.71 -6.69
N ALA A 166 25.23 17.84 -6.03
CA ALA A 166 26.07 18.34 -4.92
C ALA A 166 26.02 17.46 -3.66
N ASP A 167 25.05 16.55 -3.53
CA ASP A 167 25.02 15.50 -2.50
C ASP A 167 26.00 14.35 -2.75
N GLY A 168 26.75 14.40 -3.86
CA GLY A 168 27.73 13.42 -4.28
C GLY A 168 27.14 12.20 -4.98
N LYS A 169 25.83 12.15 -5.20
CA LYS A 169 25.14 11.03 -5.84
C LYS A 169 24.92 11.28 -7.33
N ILE A 170 24.67 10.19 -8.05
CA ILE A 170 24.37 10.18 -9.49
C ILE A 170 22.88 9.97 -9.66
N TYR A 171 22.30 10.70 -10.61
CA TYR A 171 20.90 10.65 -11.01
C TYR A 171 20.79 10.60 -12.53
N PHE A 172 19.76 9.98 -13.06
CA PHE A 172 19.34 10.30 -14.42
C PHE A 172 18.98 11.77 -14.51
N ASP A 173 19.23 12.40 -15.65
CA ASP A 173 18.67 13.72 -15.96
C ASP A 173 17.20 13.55 -16.36
N PRO A 174 16.22 14.04 -15.57
CA PRO A 174 14.80 13.87 -15.86
C PRO A 174 14.36 14.56 -17.15
N ALA A 175 15.13 15.52 -17.63
CA ALA A 175 14.81 16.28 -18.84
C ALA A 175 15.11 15.54 -20.13
N LEU A 176 15.90 14.47 -20.08
CA LEU A 176 16.27 13.74 -21.28
C LEU A 176 15.19 12.74 -21.70
N PRO A 177 14.70 12.78 -22.95
CA PRO A 177 13.81 11.75 -23.49
C PRO A 177 14.37 10.33 -23.35
N GLU A 178 15.69 10.18 -23.50
CA GLU A 178 16.41 8.90 -23.36
C GLU A 178 16.30 8.34 -21.94
N SER A 179 16.44 9.17 -20.92
CA SER A 179 16.26 8.78 -19.50
C SER A 179 14.82 8.28 -19.26
N ARG A 180 13.85 9.04 -19.74
CA ARG A 180 12.42 8.71 -19.61
C ARG A 180 12.07 7.41 -20.35
N ASN A 181 12.54 7.26 -21.59
CA ASN A 181 12.31 6.06 -22.41
C ASN A 181 12.96 4.82 -21.79
N PHE A 182 14.15 4.93 -21.19
CA PHE A 182 14.80 3.81 -20.52
C PHE A 182 13.97 3.35 -19.30
N ILE A 183 13.46 4.29 -18.49
CA ILE A 183 12.59 3.96 -17.36
C ILE A 183 11.31 3.27 -17.82
N ASP A 184 10.71 3.75 -18.91
CA ASP A 184 9.53 3.11 -19.52
C ASP A 184 9.82 1.67 -19.99
N VAL A 185 10.96 1.45 -20.62
CA VAL A 185 11.41 0.09 -21.02
C VAL A 185 11.57 -0.83 -19.82
N VAL A 186 12.11 -0.33 -18.69
CA VAL A 186 12.23 -1.10 -17.44
C VAL A 186 10.85 -1.44 -16.89
N VAL A 187 9.91 -0.48 -16.83
CA VAL A 187 8.54 -0.73 -16.37
C VAL A 187 7.83 -1.73 -17.28
N ARG A 188 7.95 -1.58 -18.60
CA ARG A 188 7.39 -2.49 -19.60
C ARG A 188 7.95 -3.92 -19.44
N ASP A 189 9.25 -4.09 -19.16
CA ASP A 189 9.85 -5.40 -18.86
C ASP A 189 9.24 -6.02 -17.59
N ILE A 190 9.12 -5.25 -16.52
CA ILE A 190 8.53 -5.71 -15.26
C ILE A 190 7.11 -6.22 -15.49
N ILE A 191 6.23 -5.40 -16.06
CA ILE A 191 4.81 -5.75 -16.20
C ILE A 191 4.57 -6.87 -17.21
N ASN A 192 5.40 -7.01 -18.23
CA ASN A 192 5.29 -8.13 -19.16
C ASN A 192 5.66 -9.48 -18.51
N ARG A 193 6.67 -9.50 -17.66
CA ARG A 193 7.23 -10.71 -17.06
C ARG A 193 6.55 -11.12 -15.77
N TYR A 194 6.05 -10.16 -15.00
CA TYR A 194 5.57 -10.37 -13.64
C TYR A 194 4.09 -9.99 -13.48
N ASP A 195 3.40 -10.70 -12.61
CA ASP A 195 1.99 -10.46 -12.28
C ASP A 195 1.86 -9.48 -11.09
N VAL A 196 2.51 -8.32 -11.20
CA VAL A 196 2.37 -7.24 -10.19
C VAL A 196 0.98 -6.59 -10.28
N ASP A 197 0.47 -6.09 -9.15
CA ASP A 197 -0.81 -5.40 -9.10
C ASP A 197 -0.67 -3.89 -9.34
N ALA A 198 0.52 -3.32 -9.08
CA ALA A 198 0.83 -1.92 -9.36
C ALA A 198 2.33 -1.69 -9.58
N ILE A 199 2.64 -0.60 -10.30
CA ILE A 199 3.92 0.09 -10.22
C ILE A 199 3.76 1.25 -9.24
N HIS A 200 4.67 1.36 -8.28
CA HIS A 200 4.65 2.40 -7.27
C HIS A 200 5.94 3.22 -7.29
N MET A 201 5.85 4.54 -7.19
CA MET A 201 6.99 5.43 -7.05
C MET A 201 6.90 6.25 -5.77
N ASP A 202 8.08 6.57 -5.20
CA ASP A 202 8.21 7.46 -4.06
C ASP A 202 8.21 8.96 -4.48
N ASP A 203 8.73 9.84 -3.63
CA ASP A 203 8.75 11.29 -3.81
C ASP A 203 10.03 11.83 -4.46
N TYR A 204 10.98 10.95 -4.82
CA TYR A 204 12.28 11.34 -5.35
C TYR A 204 12.24 11.47 -6.88
N PHE A 205 11.52 12.45 -7.43
CA PHE A 205 11.59 12.82 -8.85
C PHE A 205 12.87 13.62 -9.09
N TYR A 206 12.88 14.95 -8.94
CA TYR A 206 14.14 15.61 -8.69
C TYR A 206 14.58 15.34 -7.24
N PRO A 207 15.90 15.27 -6.96
CA PRO A 207 16.39 15.03 -5.60
C PRO A 207 16.05 16.20 -4.67
N TYR A 208 15.99 15.93 -3.37
CA TYR A 208 15.86 16.98 -2.37
C TYR A 208 16.95 18.04 -2.54
N PRO A 209 16.61 19.33 -2.45
CA PRO A 209 17.54 20.40 -2.73
C PRO A 209 18.71 20.41 -1.73
N VAL A 210 19.92 20.58 -2.25
CA VAL A 210 21.12 20.85 -1.46
C VAL A 210 21.29 22.35 -1.33
N SER A 211 21.46 22.85 -0.11
CA SER A 211 21.60 24.27 0.15
C SER A 211 22.75 24.88 -0.67
N GLY A 212 22.45 25.96 -1.40
CA GLY A 212 23.42 26.67 -2.23
C GLY A 212 23.81 25.98 -3.54
N ALA A 213 23.16 24.89 -3.91
CA ALA A 213 23.45 24.16 -5.14
C ALA A 213 22.19 23.92 -5.96
N GLU A 214 22.22 24.30 -7.22
CA GLU A 214 21.18 23.95 -8.19
C GLU A 214 21.43 22.53 -8.74
N PHE A 215 20.34 21.85 -9.13
CA PHE A 215 20.44 20.57 -9.85
C PHE A 215 21.15 20.82 -11.19
N PRO A 216 22.15 19.97 -11.58
CA PRO A 216 23.08 20.28 -12.67
C PRO A 216 22.52 19.92 -14.07
N ASP A 217 21.32 20.37 -14.39
CA ASP A 217 20.63 20.17 -15.68
C ASP A 217 20.78 21.38 -16.64
N SER A 218 21.81 22.21 -16.48
CA SER A 218 21.96 23.43 -17.30
C SER A 218 22.10 23.14 -18.79
N ALA A 219 22.81 22.05 -19.17
CA ALA A 219 22.96 21.66 -20.57
C ALA A 219 21.62 21.27 -21.21
N SER A 220 20.81 20.50 -20.47
CA SER A 220 19.47 20.10 -20.89
C SER A 220 18.50 21.27 -20.94
N TRP A 221 18.62 22.21 -20.00
CA TRP A 221 17.85 23.45 -19.99
C TRP A 221 18.12 24.32 -21.21
N GLU A 222 19.40 24.53 -21.60
CA GLU A 222 19.74 25.29 -22.80
C GLU A 222 19.21 24.61 -24.06
N LYS A 223 19.31 23.30 -24.16
CA LYS A 223 18.93 22.54 -25.34
C LYS A 223 17.42 22.36 -25.48
N TYR A 224 16.76 21.87 -24.44
CA TYR A 224 15.34 21.48 -24.49
C TYR A 224 14.44 22.50 -23.80
N GLY A 225 14.88 23.19 -22.75
CA GLY A 225 14.10 24.22 -22.09
C GLY A 225 13.99 25.48 -22.95
N LYS A 226 15.08 26.25 -23.06
CA LYS A 226 15.09 27.47 -23.85
C LYS A 226 14.89 27.22 -25.34
N GLY A 227 15.43 26.12 -25.85
CA GLY A 227 15.27 25.75 -27.27
C GLY A 227 13.82 25.51 -27.68
N GLU A 228 12.96 25.09 -26.77
CA GLU A 228 11.52 24.88 -26.96
C GLU A 228 10.67 26.08 -26.47
N GLY A 229 11.30 27.16 -26.05
CA GLY A 229 10.61 28.41 -25.67
C GLY A 229 10.16 28.50 -24.21
N TRP A 230 10.63 27.61 -23.32
CA TRP A 230 10.34 27.73 -21.90
C TRP A 230 11.03 28.95 -21.30
N THR A 231 10.31 29.71 -20.50
CA THR A 231 10.81 30.91 -19.82
C THR A 231 11.08 30.69 -18.32
N ASP A 232 10.38 29.73 -17.71
CA ASP A 232 10.58 29.33 -16.30
C ASP A 232 11.17 27.91 -16.24
N LYS A 233 12.31 27.79 -15.56
CA LYS A 233 13.01 26.50 -15.44
C LYS A 233 12.29 25.53 -14.50
N GLY A 234 11.56 26.04 -13.50
CA GLY A 234 10.76 25.23 -12.59
C GLY A 234 9.57 24.59 -13.30
N ASP A 235 8.87 25.37 -14.13
CA ASP A 235 7.76 24.87 -14.96
C ASP A 235 8.24 23.81 -15.95
N TRP A 236 9.40 24.03 -16.57
CA TRP A 236 10.02 23.06 -17.46
C TRP A 236 10.41 21.76 -16.73
N ARG A 237 10.98 21.83 -15.53
CA ARG A 237 11.29 20.64 -14.73
C ARG A 237 10.04 19.85 -14.37
N ARG A 238 8.96 20.52 -13.99
CA ARG A 238 7.65 19.89 -13.73
C ARG A 238 7.10 19.21 -14.97
N HIS A 239 7.16 19.89 -16.10
CA HIS A 239 6.76 19.31 -17.39
C HIS A 239 7.53 18.02 -17.72
N ASN A 240 8.84 17.96 -17.47
CA ASN A 240 9.63 16.74 -17.69
C ASN A 240 9.19 15.58 -16.78
N VAL A 241 8.81 15.85 -15.53
CA VAL A 241 8.25 14.84 -14.64
C VAL A 241 6.84 14.43 -15.10
N ASP A 242 6.00 15.39 -15.49
CA ASP A 242 4.67 15.13 -16.05
C ASP A 242 4.74 14.16 -17.25
N LEU A 243 5.68 14.39 -18.17
CA LEU A 243 5.90 13.52 -19.33
C LEU A 243 6.27 12.08 -18.93
N LEU A 244 7.03 11.87 -17.86
CA LEU A 244 7.29 10.52 -17.37
C LEU A 244 6.01 9.86 -16.85
N ILE A 245 5.25 10.57 -16.01
CA ILE A 245 4.04 10.03 -15.39
C ILE A 245 3.01 9.66 -16.46
N GLU A 246 2.76 10.56 -17.41
CA GLU A 246 1.85 10.33 -18.54
C GLU A 246 2.31 9.16 -19.42
N GLN A 247 3.61 9.07 -19.73
CA GLN A 247 4.16 7.97 -20.54
C GLN A 247 3.98 6.62 -19.82
N LEU A 248 4.28 6.54 -18.52
CA LEU A 248 4.10 5.31 -17.76
C LEU A 248 2.62 4.92 -17.65
N HIS A 249 1.72 5.88 -17.44
CA HIS A 249 0.28 5.64 -17.49
C HIS A 249 -0.12 4.98 -18.83
N ASN A 250 0.28 5.60 -19.95
CA ASN A 250 -0.05 5.10 -21.29
C ASN A 250 0.52 3.68 -21.52
N THR A 251 1.74 3.41 -21.05
CA THR A 251 2.36 2.08 -21.12
C THR A 251 1.58 1.04 -20.33
N LEU A 252 1.12 1.36 -19.12
CA LEU A 252 0.31 0.44 -18.32
C LEU A 252 -1.03 0.16 -19.01
N GLN A 253 -1.72 1.19 -19.49
CA GLN A 253 -2.99 1.04 -20.21
C GLN A 253 -2.86 0.19 -21.48
N GLU A 254 -1.74 0.33 -22.20
CA GLU A 254 -1.45 -0.46 -23.42
C GLU A 254 -1.18 -1.94 -23.10
N VAL A 255 -0.38 -2.22 -22.07
CA VAL A 255 0.19 -3.56 -21.83
C VAL A 255 -0.67 -4.39 -20.89
N LYS A 256 -1.03 -3.82 -19.73
CA LYS A 256 -1.85 -4.48 -18.68
C LYS A 256 -2.72 -3.44 -17.97
N PRO A 257 -3.90 -3.10 -18.50
CA PRO A 257 -4.73 -2.00 -18.00
C PRO A 257 -5.25 -2.19 -16.57
N TRP A 258 -5.11 -3.37 -15.98
CA TRP A 258 -5.41 -3.62 -14.56
C TRP A 258 -4.25 -3.33 -13.61
N VAL A 259 -3.04 -3.10 -14.12
CA VAL A 259 -1.89 -2.72 -13.29
C VAL A 259 -1.94 -1.23 -13.00
N GLN A 260 -2.00 -0.88 -11.72
CA GLN A 260 -2.14 0.50 -11.26
C GLN A 260 -0.81 1.27 -11.33
N LEU A 261 -0.89 2.58 -11.49
CA LEU A 261 0.21 3.52 -11.24
C LEU A 261 -0.05 4.27 -9.94
N GLY A 262 0.80 4.07 -8.94
CA GLY A 262 0.70 4.72 -7.63
C GLY A 262 1.91 5.59 -7.31
N ILE A 263 1.66 6.72 -6.64
CA ILE A 263 2.70 7.65 -6.21
C ILE A 263 2.58 7.94 -4.72
N SER A 264 3.71 7.93 -4.00
CA SER A 264 3.76 8.44 -2.62
C SER A 264 4.55 9.74 -2.56
N PRO A 265 3.89 10.89 -2.81
CA PRO A 265 4.55 12.19 -2.82
C PRO A 265 4.91 12.67 -1.41
N PHE A 266 5.81 13.65 -1.33
CA PHE A 266 6.01 14.42 -0.11
C PHE A 266 4.69 15.03 0.36
N GLY A 267 4.45 15.05 1.67
CA GLY A 267 3.14 15.36 2.25
C GLY A 267 2.62 16.78 2.05
N ILE A 268 3.45 17.73 1.64
CA ILE A 268 3.04 19.11 1.33
C ILE A 268 3.22 19.35 -0.16
N TRP A 269 2.11 19.60 -0.88
CA TRP A 269 2.18 20.02 -2.28
C TRP A 269 2.70 21.46 -2.38
N ARG A 270 1.96 22.42 -1.87
CA ARG A 270 2.36 23.84 -1.68
C ARG A 270 1.79 24.37 -0.38
N ASN A 271 2.46 25.35 0.20
CA ASN A 271 1.92 26.09 1.34
C ASN A 271 0.91 27.15 0.87
N LYS A 272 -0.12 27.42 1.65
CA LYS A 272 -1.16 28.40 1.32
C LYS A 272 -0.60 29.83 1.10
N LYS A 273 0.52 30.15 1.74
CA LYS A 273 1.21 31.44 1.53
C LYS A 273 1.87 31.56 0.16
N THR A 274 2.22 30.44 -0.46
CA THR A 274 2.85 30.39 -1.80
C THR A 274 1.80 30.27 -2.90
N ASP A 275 0.77 29.48 -2.67
CA ASP A 275 -0.37 29.30 -3.57
C ASP A 275 -1.67 29.20 -2.74
N ALA A 276 -2.69 30.00 -3.09
CA ALA A 276 -3.96 30.02 -2.36
C ALA A 276 -4.68 28.66 -2.31
N ARG A 277 -4.38 27.74 -3.26
CA ARG A 277 -4.86 26.35 -3.28
C ARG A 277 -4.10 25.46 -2.33
N GLY A 278 -2.94 25.88 -1.84
CA GLY A 278 -2.06 25.10 -0.97
C GLY A 278 -2.63 24.85 0.41
N SER A 279 -2.01 23.95 1.15
CA SER A 279 -2.37 23.61 2.52
C SER A 279 -1.91 24.67 3.54
N GLU A 280 -2.58 24.76 4.69
CA GLU A 280 -2.19 25.64 5.81
C GLU A 280 -0.93 25.13 6.52
N THR A 281 0.18 25.08 5.80
CA THR A 281 1.47 24.57 6.23
C THR A 281 2.59 25.56 5.99
N ASN A 282 3.80 25.25 6.46
CA ASN A 282 5.00 26.04 6.25
C ASN A 282 6.25 25.14 6.20
N GLY A 283 6.28 24.22 5.25
CA GLY A 283 7.37 23.28 5.04
C GLY A 283 7.90 23.32 3.60
N LEU A 284 8.77 22.35 3.26
CA LEU A 284 9.21 22.10 1.90
C LEU A 284 7.97 21.78 1.03
N GLU A 285 7.96 22.27 -0.19
CA GLU A 285 6.87 22.11 -1.15
C GLU A 285 7.29 21.19 -2.28
N CYS A 286 6.60 20.04 -2.49
CA CYS A 286 7.02 19.10 -3.53
C CYS A 286 6.88 19.68 -4.94
N TYR A 287 5.92 20.57 -5.16
CA TYR A 287 5.73 21.28 -6.43
C TYR A 287 6.96 22.11 -6.81
N ASP A 288 7.51 22.87 -5.84
CA ASP A 288 8.61 23.82 -6.10
C ASP A 288 9.99 23.21 -5.90
N ALA A 289 10.15 22.26 -4.98
CA ALA A 289 11.45 21.69 -4.60
C ALA A 289 11.77 20.35 -5.29
N LEU A 290 10.74 19.54 -5.54
CA LEU A 290 10.87 18.21 -6.17
C LEU A 290 10.25 18.19 -7.57
N TYR A 291 9.68 19.32 -8.01
CA TYR A 291 9.02 19.51 -9.31
C TYR A 291 7.93 18.49 -9.60
N ALA A 292 7.14 18.15 -8.57
CA ALA A 292 6.08 17.15 -8.61
C ALA A 292 4.70 17.79 -8.45
N ASP A 293 3.90 17.84 -9.53
CA ASP A 293 2.53 18.36 -9.51
C ASP A 293 1.51 17.23 -9.34
N CYS A 294 1.53 16.61 -8.14
CA CYS A 294 0.72 15.43 -7.83
C CYS A 294 -0.79 15.64 -7.98
N PRO A 295 -1.40 16.79 -7.59
CA PRO A 295 -2.81 17.04 -7.84
C PRO A 295 -3.16 17.04 -9.33
N LYS A 296 -2.28 17.56 -10.20
CA LYS A 296 -2.46 17.52 -11.65
C LYS A 296 -2.53 16.06 -12.13
N TRP A 297 -1.58 15.21 -11.74
CA TRP A 297 -1.54 13.81 -12.20
C TRP A 297 -2.79 13.03 -11.78
N THR A 298 -3.30 13.32 -10.58
CA THR A 298 -4.56 12.71 -10.09
C THR A 298 -5.75 13.22 -10.90
N LYS A 299 -5.84 14.51 -11.13
CA LYS A 299 -6.93 15.17 -11.86
C LYS A 299 -7.00 14.74 -13.33
N GLU A 300 -5.84 14.65 -14.00
CA GLU A 300 -5.74 14.17 -15.39
C GLU A 300 -5.96 12.65 -15.50
N GLY A 301 -5.99 11.94 -14.35
CA GLY A 301 -6.19 10.49 -14.31
C GLY A 301 -4.98 9.68 -14.73
N TRP A 302 -3.78 10.28 -14.73
CA TRP A 302 -2.52 9.60 -15.05
C TRP A 302 -2.06 8.66 -13.94
N VAL A 303 -2.56 8.85 -12.72
CA VAL A 303 -2.29 7.97 -11.59
C VAL A 303 -3.58 7.34 -11.07
N ASP A 304 -3.49 6.12 -10.58
CA ASP A 304 -4.62 5.38 -10.03
C ASP A 304 -4.78 5.61 -8.53
N TYR A 305 -3.68 5.90 -7.84
CA TYR A 305 -3.74 6.25 -6.43
C TYR A 305 -2.57 7.12 -5.97
N MET A 306 -2.82 7.92 -4.93
CA MET A 306 -1.84 8.72 -4.20
C MET A 306 -1.69 8.25 -2.76
N VAL A 307 -0.45 8.29 -2.27
CA VAL A 307 -0.12 7.99 -0.88
C VAL A 307 0.74 9.11 -0.30
N PRO A 308 0.20 10.32 -0.05
CA PRO A 308 0.99 11.39 0.52
C PRO A 308 1.61 10.98 1.85
N GLN A 309 2.89 11.30 2.04
CA GLN A 309 3.69 10.94 3.22
C GLN A 309 3.39 11.89 4.39
N LEU A 310 2.35 11.60 5.18
CA LEU A 310 1.90 12.42 6.29
C LEU A 310 2.57 11.97 7.61
N TYR A 311 3.90 12.09 7.67
CA TYR A 311 4.73 11.51 8.73
C TYR A 311 4.80 12.35 10.01
N TRP A 312 4.23 13.56 10.01
CA TRP A 312 4.25 14.49 11.15
C TRP A 312 3.07 14.25 12.10
N GLU A 313 3.21 14.79 13.29
CA GLU A 313 2.18 14.77 14.33
C GLU A 313 0.94 15.59 13.89
N GLN A 314 -0.19 15.33 14.54
CA GLN A 314 -1.43 16.05 14.28
C GLN A 314 -1.29 17.57 14.47
N GLU A 315 -0.55 18.00 15.48
CA GLU A 315 -0.34 19.41 15.82
C GLU A 315 1.04 19.96 15.40
N HIS A 316 1.72 19.27 14.46
CA HIS A 316 3.03 19.73 14.03
C HIS A 316 2.98 21.18 13.49
N PRO A 317 3.84 22.11 13.98
CA PRO A 317 3.68 23.55 13.73
C PRO A 317 3.83 23.98 12.27
N ARG A 318 4.49 23.15 11.45
CA ARG A 318 4.73 23.44 10.03
C ARG A 318 4.03 22.48 9.06
N ALA A 319 3.60 21.33 9.53
CA ALA A 319 3.06 20.24 8.69
C ALA A 319 2.01 19.42 9.45
N SER A 320 1.05 20.11 10.07
CA SER A 320 0.00 19.49 10.88
C SER A 320 -0.79 18.44 10.10
N GLY A 321 -0.93 17.24 10.67
CA GLY A 321 -1.77 16.20 10.13
C GLY A 321 -3.23 16.62 10.00
N GLU A 322 -3.75 17.43 10.94
CA GLU A 322 -5.11 17.97 10.91
C GLU A 322 -5.37 18.90 9.71
N LYS A 323 -4.33 19.56 9.20
CA LYS A 323 -4.42 20.43 8.03
C LYS A 323 -4.20 19.67 6.73
N LEU A 324 -3.23 18.76 6.72
CA LEU A 324 -2.85 18.01 5.53
C LEU A 324 -3.87 16.95 5.13
N MET A 325 -4.44 16.22 6.12
CA MET A 325 -5.38 15.14 5.81
C MET A 325 -6.66 15.65 5.11
N PRO A 326 -7.36 16.70 5.59
CA PRO A 326 -8.49 17.27 4.86
C PRO A 326 -8.10 17.89 3.51
N TRP A 327 -6.91 18.47 3.41
CA TRP A 327 -6.43 19.05 2.15
C TRP A 327 -6.29 17.96 1.07
N TRP A 328 -5.58 16.87 1.37
CA TRP A 328 -5.42 15.75 0.43
C TRP A 328 -6.74 15.02 0.12
N ASN A 329 -7.68 15.01 1.06
CA ASN A 329 -9.03 14.50 0.80
C ASN A 329 -9.72 15.25 -0.36
N GLY A 330 -9.46 16.55 -0.49
CA GLY A 330 -9.95 17.40 -1.60
C GLY A 330 -9.28 17.11 -2.94
N GLU A 331 -8.09 16.51 -2.94
CA GLU A 331 -7.26 16.30 -4.14
C GLU A 331 -7.36 14.84 -4.70
N ALA A 332 -8.36 14.07 -4.28
CA ALA A 332 -8.53 12.68 -4.69
C ALA A 332 -9.06 12.49 -6.13
N TYR A 333 -9.90 13.40 -6.63
CA TYR A 333 -10.47 13.41 -7.99
C TYR A 333 -11.02 12.05 -8.46
N GLY A 334 -11.62 11.27 -7.54
CA GLY A 334 -12.17 9.95 -7.85
C GLY A 334 -11.16 8.82 -8.00
N ARG A 335 -9.89 9.08 -7.70
CA ARG A 335 -8.80 8.07 -7.63
C ARG A 335 -8.58 7.60 -6.20
N GLY A 336 -7.80 6.55 -6.01
CA GLY A 336 -7.42 6.07 -4.69
C GLY A 336 -6.62 7.14 -3.92
N MET A 337 -7.08 7.48 -2.71
CA MET A 337 -6.33 8.34 -1.78
C MET A 337 -6.07 7.55 -0.50
N TYR A 338 -4.81 7.26 -0.23
CA TYR A 338 -4.36 6.52 0.95
C TYR A 338 -3.35 7.36 1.71
N TYR A 339 -3.33 7.33 3.03
CA TYR A 339 -2.37 8.14 3.77
C TYR A 339 -1.19 7.32 4.26
N GLY A 340 0.02 7.81 3.96
CA GLY A 340 1.26 7.25 4.47
C GLY A 340 1.53 7.74 5.88
N PHE A 341 1.64 6.82 6.85
CA PHE A 341 1.94 7.17 8.25
C PHE A 341 3.28 6.57 8.68
N SER A 342 4.11 7.38 9.33
CA SER A 342 5.33 6.92 9.99
C SER A 342 4.99 6.32 11.34
N VAL A 343 4.99 4.99 11.42
CA VAL A 343 4.66 4.24 12.64
C VAL A 343 5.57 4.62 13.80
N ALA A 344 6.89 4.65 13.56
CA ALA A 344 7.86 4.95 14.61
C ALA A 344 7.64 6.35 15.19
N ASN A 345 7.42 7.37 14.35
CA ASN A 345 7.18 8.73 14.81
C ASN A 345 5.90 8.81 15.65
N MET A 346 4.79 8.25 15.13
CA MET A 346 3.50 8.33 15.82
C MET A 346 3.50 7.58 17.15
N MET A 347 4.16 6.43 17.22
CA MET A 347 4.24 5.63 18.45
C MET A 347 5.22 6.20 19.52
N THR A 348 6.05 7.17 19.17
CA THR A 348 6.96 7.84 20.13
C THR A 348 6.36 9.10 20.73
N HIS A 349 5.40 9.74 20.07
CA HIS A 349 4.74 10.94 20.58
C HIS A 349 3.63 10.57 21.57
N LYS A 350 3.54 11.32 22.67
CA LYS A 350 2.41 11.22 23.58
C LYS A 350 1.20 11.87 22.93
N ASP A 351 0.06 11.21 23.05
CA ASP A 351 -1.22 11.85 22.76
C ASP A 351 -1.55 12.80 23.91
N THR A 352 -1.64 14.06 23.58
CA THR A 352 -1.90 15.11 24.59
C THR A 352 -3.36 15.58 24.57
N ARG A 353 -4.17 15.14 23.61
CA ARG A 353 -5.52 15.66 23.36
C ARG A 353 -6.63 14.71 23.79
N ASP A 354 -6.46 13.42 23.57
CA ASP A 354 -7.46 12.41 23.90
C ASP A 354 -6.83 11.20 24.58
N SER A 355 -7.07 11.06 25.88
CA SER A 355 -6.57 9.95 26.69
C SER A 355 -7.28 8.61 26.37
N THR A 356 -8.36 8.63 25.60
CA THR A 356 -9.07 7.41 25.17
C THR A 356 -8.42 6.77 23.93
N ILE A 357 -7.56 7.50 23.22
CA ILE A 357 -6.81 7.05 22.05
C ILE A 357 -5.40 6.65 22.50
N ASP A 358 -4.89 5.52 22.05
CA ASP A 358 -3.61 4.97 22.50
C ASP A 358 -2.41 5.88 22.18
N ASN A 359 -2.50 6.68 21.09
CA ASN A 359 -1.43 7.56 20.61
C ASN A 359 -1.89 8.38 19.39
N GLN A 360 -1.00 9.21 18.84
CA GLN A 360 -1.23 10.02 17.65
C GLN A 360 -1.69 9.19 16.41
N LEU A 361 -1.26 7.93 16.33
CA LEU A 361 -1.66 7.04 15.23
C LEU A 361 -3.15 6.71 15.31
N GLY A 362 -3.68 6.47 16.52
CA GLY A 362 -5.11 6.26 16.75
C GLY A 362 -5.94 7.45 16.28
N GLU A 363 -5.55 8.66 16.64
CA GLU A 363 -6.23 9.88 16.20
C GLU A 363 -6.25 10.04 14.68
N LYS A 364 -5.11 9.77 14.02
CA LYS A 364 -5.03 9.80 12.55
C LYS A 364 -5.96 8.79 11.90
N MET A 365 -6.04 7.57 12.45
CA MET A 365 -6.97 6.55 11.97
C MET A 365 -8.44 6.97 12.14
N GLU A 366 -8.78 7.61 13.26
CA GLU A 366 -10.13 8.14 13.49
C GLU A 366 -10.48 9.28 12.51
N LEU A 367 -9.53 10.19 12.27
CA LEU A 367 -9.72 11.28 11.31
C LEU A 367 -9.83 10.74 9.87
N LEU A 368 -8.93 9.84 9.46
CA LEU A 368 -8.94 9.23 8.13
C LEU A 368 -10.32 8.64 7.79
N ARG A 369 -10.94 7.95 8.73
CA ARG A 369 -12.23 7.28 8.50
C ARG A 369 -13.45 8.21 8.42
N LYS A 370 -13.27 9.48 8.79
CA LYS A 370 -14.28 10.54 8.65
C LYS A 370 -14.19 11.29 7.32
N LEU A 371 -13.16 11.02 6.52
CA LEU A 371 -12.92 11.69 5.25
C LEU A 371 -13.49 10.85 4.11
N ASP A 372 -14.35 11.46 3.28
CA ASP A 372 -15.17 10.73 2.29
C ASP A 372 -14.35 10.14 1.12
N ASN A 373 -13.28 10.83 0.71
CA ASN A 373 -12.47 10.43 -0.44
C ASN A 373 -11.20 9.65 -0.06
N VAL A 374 -11.00 9.35 1.24
CA VAL A 374 -9.83 8.62 1.72
C VAL A 374 -10.19 7.16 1.97
N ASN A 375 -9.54 6.28 1.24
CA ASN A 375 -9.91 4.86 1.16
C ASN A 375 -8.91 3.94 1.86
N GLY A 376 -7.89 4.47 2.57
CA GLY A 376 -6.95 3.60 3.24
C GLY A 376 -5.70 4.26 3.80
N VAL A 377 -4.81 3.41 4.26
CA VAL A 377 -3.56 3.77 4.95
C VAL A 377 -2.41 2.92 4.44
N VAL A 378 -1.20 3.48 4.48
CA VAL A 378 0.05 2.75 4.21
C VAL A 378 1.05 3.00 5.33
N TRP A 379 1.61 1.91 5.86
CA TRP A 379 2.48 1.92 7.04
C TRP A 379 3.96 2.03 6.65
N TRP A 380 4.64 3.04 7.18
CA TRP A 380 6.07 3.25 7.01
C TRP A 380 6.83 3.16 8.34
N PRO A 381 7.95 2.45 8.37
CA PRO A 381 8.25 1.30 7.49
C PRO A 381 7.49 0.06 7.97
N GLY A 382 7.16 -0.86 7.04
CA GLY A 382 6.36 -2.05 7.36
C GLY A 382 6.97 -2.97 8.41
N TYR A 383 8.30 -3.02 8.54
CA TYR A 383 8.97 -3.81 9.57
C TYR A 383 8.65 -3.37 11.01
N THR A 384 8.16 -2.16 11.21
CA THR A 384 7.70 -1.73 12.56
C THR A 384 6.44 -2.47 13.00
N LEU A 385 5.58 -2.85 12.04
CA LEU A 385 4.43 -3.72 12.30
C LEU A 385 4.90 -5.15 12.58
N THR A 386 5.70 -5.72 11.68
CA THR A 386 6.16 -7.12 11.83
C THR A 386 6.93 -7.36 13.14
N ASN A 387 7.65 -6.35 13.62
CA ASN A 387 8.35 -6.40 14.91
C ASN A 387 7.46 -5.97 16.10
N ASN A 388 6.19 -5.69 15.84
CA ASN A 388 5.23 -5.19 16.86
C ASN A 388 5.82 -4.04 17.70
N PHE A 389 6.45 -3.07 17.03
CA PHE A 389 7.15 -1.95 17.69
C PHE A 389 6.23 -1.23 18.66
N LYS A 390 6.59 -1.22 19.95
CA LYS A 390 5.78 -0.66 21.05
C LYS A 390 4.33 -1.17 21.10
N GLY A 391 4.06 -2.37 20.62
CA GLY A 391 2.72 -2.97 20.62
C GLY A 391 1.80 -2.44 19.50
N VAL A 392 2.35 -1.83 18.44
CA VAL A 392 1.56 -1.20 17.39
C VAL A 392 0.72 -2.19 16.59
N GLY A 393 1.27 -3.36 16.24
CA GLY A 393 0.53 -4.41 15.51
C GLY A 393 -0.69 -4.86 16.31
N ASP A 394 -0.51 -5.16 17.61
CA ASP A 394 -1.60 -5.54 18.51
C ASP A 394 -2.65 -4.42 18.64
N MET A 395 -2.22 -3.16 18.72
CA MET A 395 -3.13 -2.02 18.83
C MET A 395 -3.96 -1.85 17.55
N ILE A 396 -3.32 -1.88 16.38
CA ILE A 396 -3.98 -1.74 15.08
C ILE A 396 -5.00 -2.88 14.88
N LYS A 397 -4.60 -4.12 15.12
CA LYS A 397 -5.47 -5.29 15.02
C LYS A 397 -6.68 -5.19 15.95
N ARG A 398 -6.46 -4.83 17.20
CA ARG A 398 -7.51 -4.75 18.22
C ARG A 398 -8.50 -3.61 18.00
N LYS A 399 -8.05 -2.43 17.52
CA LYS A 399 -8.87 -1.21 17.48
C LYS A 399 -9.26 -0.76 16.09
N HIS A 400 -8.41 -0.96 15.10
CA HIS A 400 -8.59 -0.35 13.78
C HIS A 400 -8.78 -1.35 12.64
N MET A 401 -8.21 -2.55 12.76
CA MET A 401 -8.30 -3.60 11.73
C MET A 401 -8.88 -4.89 12.29
N THR A 402 -10.04 -4.75 12.97
CA THR A 402 -10.72 -5.85 13.67
C THR A 402 -11.28 -6.93 12.73
N THR A 403 -11.41 -6.62 11.44
CA THR A 403 -11.86 -7.52 10.39
C THR A 403 -10.88 -7.50 9.21
N GLN A 404 -10.84 -8.57 8.43
CA GLN A 404 -10.18 -8.53 7.14
C GLN A 404 -10.93 -7.58 6.20
N ALA A 405 -10.21 -6.95 5.26
CA ALA A 405 -10.78 -6.08 4.25
C ALA A 405 -10.16 -6.35 2.89
N LEU A 406 -10.93 -6.17 1.83
CA LEU A 406 -10.45 -6.06 0.47
C LEU A 406 -9.90 -4.65 0.22
N PRO A 407 -8.94 -4.45 -0.70
CA PRO A 407 -8.67 -3.14 -1.23
C PRO A 407 -9.94 -2.52 -1.86
N PRO A 408 -9.99 -1.20 -2.08
CA PRO A 408 -11.11 -0.56 -2.77
C PRO A 408 -11.33 -1.12 -4.17
N VAL A 409 -12.54 -1.03 -4.68
CA VAL A 409 -12.84 -1.35 -6.08
C VAL A 409 -12.32 -0.23 -6.97
N TYR A 410 -11.57 -0.57 -8.01
CA TYR A 410 -10.96 0.38 -8.95
C TYR A 410 -11.90 0.61 -10.13
N THR A 411 -13.04 1.26 -9.87
CA THR A 411 -14.14 1.44 -10.83
C THR A 411 -13.77 2.22 -12.08
N TRP A 412 -12.70 3.01 -12.03
CA TRP A 412 -12.15 3.73 -13.19
C TRP A 412 -11.34 2.84 -14.15
N LEU A 413 -10.89 1.65 -13.69
CA LEU A 413 -10.22 0.64 -14.51
C LEU A 413 -11.22 -0.38 -15.04
N ASP A 414 -12.05 -0.93 -14.17
CA ASP A 414 -13.11 -1.90 -14.51
C ASP A 414 -14.21 -1.92 -13.45
N ASN A 415 -15.45 -2.20 -13.87
CA ASN A 415 -16.61 -2.31 -12.99
C ASN A 415 -17.40 -3.61 -13.20
N LYS A 416 -16.81 -4.59 -13.88
CA LYS A 416 -17.45 -5.86 -14.21
C LYS A 416 -16.89 -6.97 -13.32
N ALA A 417 -17.76 -7.54 -12.49
CA ALA A 417 -17.37 -8.63 -11.59
C ALA A 417 -17.06 -9.94 -12.35
N PRO A 418 -16.16 -10.77 -11.82
CA PRO A 418 -15.91 -12.12 -12.34
C PRO A 418 -17.13 -13.03 -12.15
N GLU A 419 -17.14 -14.18 -12.81
CA GLU A 419 -18.16 -15.21 -12.52
C GLU A 419 -17.96 -15.80 -11.10
N ALA A 420 -19.06 -16.32 -10.54
CA ALA A 420 -19.02 -17.03 -9.26
C ALA A 420 -18.15 -18.30 -9.32
N VAL A 421 -17.52 -18.65 -8.20
CA VAL A 421 -16.76 -19.90 -8.05
C VAL A 421 -17.63 -21.12 -8.38
N LYS A 422 -17.01 -22.17 -8.89
CA LYS A 422 -17.69 -23.38 -9.31
C LYS A 422 -17.39 -24.54 -8.34
N LYS A 423 -18.34 -25.48 -8.25
CA LYS A 423 -18.16 -26.75 -7.51
C LYS A 423 -17.72 -26.58 -6.05
N LEU A 424 -18.24 -25.56 -5.36
CA LEU A 424 -17.99 -25.40 -3.94
C LEU A 424 -18.46 -26.62 -3.16
N LYS A 425 -17.55 -27.21 -2.36
CA LYS A 425 -17.81 -28.36 -1.50
C LYS A 425 -17.24 -28.10 -0.11
N ALA A 426 -17.88 -28.68 0.89
CA ALA A 426 -17.43 -28.62 2.27
C ALA A 426 -17.27 -30.03 2.84
N GLN A 427 -16.27 -30.21 3.68
CA GLN A 427 -16.09 -31.35 4.56
C GLN A 427 -15.89 -30.82 5.98
N ALA A 428 -16.64 -31.34 6.94
CA ALA A 428 -16.50 -30.95 8.34
C ALA A 428 -16.32 -32.19 9.21
N SER A 429 -15.43 -32.07 10.19
CA SER A 429 -15.25 -33.01 11.28
C SER A 429 -15.37 -32.29 12.63
N CYS A 430 -15.20 -32.97 13.73
CA CYS A 430 -15.24 -32.38 15.07
C CYS A 430 -14.29 -31.19 15.29
N CYS A 431 -13.20 -31.10 14.55
CA CYS A 431 -12.09 -30.18 14.81
C CYS A 431 -11.64 -29.40 13.58
N GLU A 432 -12.20 -29.68 12.39
CA GLU A 432 -11.76 -29.09 11.14
C GLU A 432 -12.93 -28.89 10.17
N THR A 433 -12.93 -27.77 9.47
CA THR A 433 -13.78 -27.54 8.30
C THR A 433 -12.89 -27.21 7.12
N VAL A 434 -13.09 -27.93 6.02
CA VAL A 434 -12.37 -27.75 4.76
C VAL A 434 -13.36 -27.38 3.68
N LEU A 435 -13.14 -26.24 3.02
CA LEU A 435 -13.85 -25.87 1.80
C LEU A 435 -12.92 -26.01 0.61
N ARG A 436 -13.45 -26.44 -0.53
CA ARG A 436 -12.75 -26.50 -1.82
C ARG A 436 -13.69 -26.03 -2.94
N TRP A 437 -13.14 -25.32 -3.88
CA TRP A 437 -13.86 -24.83 -5.05
C TRP A 437 -12.98 -24.82 -6.29
N ASN A 438 -13.59 -24.60 -7.44
CA ASN A 438 -12.86 -24.35 -8.68
C ASN A 438 -12.96 -22.86 -9.02
N ALA A 439 -11.86 -22.29 -9.49
CA ALA A 439 -11.85 -20.96 -10.07
C ALA A 439 -12.88 -20.84 -11.20
N PRO A 440 -13.56 -19.71 -11.34
CA PRO A 440 -14.38 -19.45 -12.51
C PRO A 440 -13.51 -19.37 -13.77
N LYS A 441 -14.09 -19.72 -14.91
CA LYS A 441 -13.42 -19.45 -16.19
C LYS A 441 -13.61 -17.98 -16.54
N ALA A 442 -12.52 -17.29 -16.80
CA ALA A 442 -12.54 -15.92 -17.29
C ALA A 442 -12.57 -15.94 -18.82
N THR A 443 -13.41 -15.11 -19.40
CA THR A 443 -13.44 -14.84 -20.85
C THR A 443 -12.53 -13.68 -21.25
N ASP A 444 -12.20 -12.86 -20.26
CA ASP A 444 -11.36 -11.67 -20.35
C ASP A 444 -10.33 -11.68 -19.22
N ALA A 445 -9.14 -11.15 -19.46
CA ALA A 445 -8.08 -11.05 -18.46
C ALA A 445 -8.47 -10.19 -17.27
N MET A 446 -9.27 -9.14 -17.48
CA MET A 446 -9.77 -8.24 -16.44
C MET A 446 -10.66 -8.98 -15.42
N GLN A 447 -11.50 -9.91 -15.87
CA GLN A 447 -12.40 -10.69 -15.00
C GLN A 447 -11.78 -11.99 -14.49
N LYS A 448 -10.47 -12.20 -14.66
CA LYS A 448 -9.79 -13.36 -14.08
C LYS A 448 -9.74 -13.22 -12.56
N ALA A 449 -10.26 -14.25 -11.85
CA ALA A 449 -10.16 -14.26 -10.39
C ALA A 449 -8.71 -14.19 -9.92
N ALA A 450 -8.41 -13.19 -9.11
CA ALA A 450 -7.11 -12.97 -8.48
C ALA A 450 -7.10 -13.50 -7.03
N ARG A 451 -8.24 -13.44 -6.35
CA ARG A 451 -8.41 -13.90 -4.96
C ARG A 451 -9.84 -14.34 -4.68
N TYR A 452 -10.05 -14.89 -3.51
CA TYR A 452 -11.35 -15.37 -3.05
C TYR A 452 -11.65 -14.85 -1.65
N VAL A 453 -12.92 -14.58 -1.36
CA VAL A 453 -13.38 -14.23 -0.03
C VAL A 453 -14.27 -15.34 0.50
N VAL A 454 -13.99 -15.82 1.69
CA VAL A 454 -14.78 -16.82 2.40
C VAL A 454 -15.54 -16.15 3.52
N TYR A 455 -16.86 -16.27 3.48
CA TYR A 455 -17.78 -15.76 4.49
C TYR A 455 -18.39 -16.91 5.28
N ARG A 456 -18.80 -16.64 6.52
CA ARG A 456 -19.52 -17.58 7.37
C ARG A 456 -20.69 -16.91 8.05
N PHE A 457 -21.86 -17.51 7.91
CA PHE A 457 -23.11 -17.10 8.54
C PHE A 457 -23.67 -18.25 9.37
N LYS A 458 -24.45 -17.97 10.43
CA LYS A 458 -25.22 -19.00 11.12
C LYS A 458 -26.38 -19.46 10.21
N LYS A 459 -26.76 -20.72 10.30
CA LYS A 459 -27.94 -21.22 9.54
C LYS A 459 -29.20 -20.43 9.94
N GLY A 460 -29.88 -19.90 8.92
CA GLY A 460 -31.05 -19.03 9.08
C GLY A 460 -30.74 -17.53 9.02
N GLU A 461 -29.47 -17.12 9.06
CA GLU A 461 -29.09 -15.75 8.75
C GLU A 461 -29.05 -15.54 7.22
N ALA A 462 -29.41 -14.33 6.77
CA ALA A 462 -29.26 -13.94 5.37
C ALA A 462 -27.77 -13.90 4.99
N VAL A 463 -27.44 -14.45 3.84
CA VAL A 463 -26.10 -14.34 3.27
C VAL A 463 -25.93 -12.94 2.70
N ASP A 464 -25.20 -12.10 3.43
CA ASP A 464 -24.91 -10.71 3.06
C ASP A 464 -23.40 -10.51 2.99
N THR A 465 -22.85 -10.54 1.78
CA THR A 465 -21.41 -10.37 1.53
C THR A 465 -20.90 -8.94 1.79
N ASN A 466 -21.77 -7.97 2.07
CA ASN A 466 -21.35 -6.62 2.48
C ASN A 466 -20.90 -6.54 3.94
N LYS A 467 -21.16 -7.56 4.73
CA LYS A 467 -20.76 -7.63 6.13
C LYS A 467 -19.30 -8.03 6.27
N ALA A 468 -18.43 -7.09 6.59
CA ALA A 468 -17.00 -7.34 6.83
C ALA A 468 -16.78 -8.36 7.97
N GLU A 469 -17.65 -8.36 8.98
CA GLU A 469 -17.57 -9.26 10.14
C GLU A 469 -17.84 -10.72 9.78
N ALA A 470 -18.50 -10.97 8.64
CA ALA A 470 -18.74 -12.32 8.14
C ALA A 470 -17.51 -12.90 7.40
N ILE A 471 -16.55 -12.08 7.02
CA ILE A 471 -15.32 -12.52 6.36
C ILE A 471 -14.49 -13.35 7.33
N VAL A 472 -14.22 -14.60 6.98
CA VAL A 472 -13.35 -15.49 7.76
C VAL A 472 -11.99 -15.69 7.11
N GLU A 473 -11.89 -15.49 5.78
CA GLU A 473 -10.61 -15.55 5.07
C GLU A 473 -10.69 -14.79 3.72
N ILE A 474 -9.57 -14.15 3.37
CA ILE A 474 -9.28 -13.67 2.02
C ILE A 474 -8.01 -14.39 1.56
N THR A 475 -8.07 -15.12 0.45
CA THR A 475 -7.00 -16.02 0.00
C THR A 475 -6.87 -16.04 -1.52
N GLY A 476 -5.66 -16.29 -2.03
CA GLY A 476 -5.45 -16.62 -3.45
C GLY A 476 -5.65 -18.09 -3.79
N GLU A 477 -5.77 -18.95 -2.76
CA GLU A 477 -5.93 -20.39 -2.91
C GLU A 477 -7.39 -20.77 -3.18
N THR A 478 -7.63 -21.90 -3.82
CA THR A 478 -8.98 -22.45 -4.06
C THR A 478 -9.46 -23.39 -2.96
N CYS A 479 -8.94 -23.19 -1.76
CA CYS A 479 -9.33 -23.94 -0.57
C CYS A 479 -9.25 -23.05 0.68
N TYR A 480 -10.05 -23.41 1.68
CA TYR A 480 -10.02 -22.81 3.02
C TYR A 480 -10.02 -23.92 4.06
N HIS A 481 -9.15 -23.81 5.03
CA HIS A 481 -9.06 -24.71 6.16
C HIS A 481 -9.22 -23.93 7.46
N THR A 482 -10.15 -24.35 8.32
CA THR A 482 -10.19 -23.85 9.69
C THR A 482 -10.07 -25.02 10.66
N ARG A 483 -9.25 -24.83 11.69
CA ARG A 483 -9.17 -25.73 12.84
C ARG A 483 -9.81 -25.03 14.04
N GLY A 484 -10.60 -25.73 14.79
CA GLY A 484 -11.20 -25.17 15.99
C GLY A 484 -12.49 -25.86 16.42
N THR A 485 -12.98 -25.48 17.59
CA THR A 485 -14.14 -26.07 18.28
C THR A 485 -15.47 -25.39 17.92
N LEU A 486 -15.60 -24.93 16.68
CA LEU A 486 -16.91 -24.40 16.23
C LEU A 486 -17.92 -25.54 16.25
N LYS A 487 -19.08 -25.29 16.85
CA LYS A 487 -20.20 -26.23 16.85
C LYS A 487 -21.44 -25.52 16.32
N GLY A 488 -22.24 -26.23 15.54
CA GLY A 488 -23.50 -25.70 15.04
C GLY A 488 -23.65 -25.84 13.53
N LYS A 489 -24.70 -25.21 13.03
CA LYS A 489 -25.05 -25.20 11.59
C LYS A 489 -24.70 -23.85 11.00
N TYR A 490 -23.89 -23.85 9.95
CA TYR A 490 -23.39 -22.66 9.27
C TYR A 490 -23.68 -22.72 7.77
N VAL A 491 -23.76 -21.54 7.16
CA VAL A 491 -23.68 -21.35 5.72
C VAL A 491 -22.36 -20.68 5.43
N TYR A 492 -21.52 -21.34 4.65
CA TYR A 492 -20.34 -20.69 4.07
C TYR A 492 -20.68 -20.18 2.69
N ALA A 493 -20.23 -18.96 2.38
CA ALA A 493 -20.31 -18.37 1.06
C ALA A 493 -18.89 -18.07 0.57
N VAL A 494 -18.64 -18.33 -0.71
CA VAL A 494 -17.34 -18.03 -1.35
C VAL A 494 -17.60 -17.20 -2.60
N THR A 495 -16.88 -16.10 -2.71
CA THR A 495 -16.87 -15.22 -3.88
C THR A 495 -15.50 -15.24 -4.56
N ALA A 496 -15.45 -14.92 -5.85
CA ALA A 496 -14.24 -14.62 -6.59
C ALA A 496 -14.08 -13.10 -6.71
N VAL A 497 -12.86 -12.61 -6.64
CA VAL A 497 -12.50 -11.20 -6.78
C VAL A 497 -11.44 -11.07 -7.87
N ASP A 498 -11.62 -10.14 -8.80
CA ASP A 498 -10.66 -9.87 -9.89
C ASP A 498 -9.53 -8.92 -9.46
N LYS A 499 -8.69 -8.50 -10.43
CA LYS A 499 -7.57 -7.58 -10.22
C LYS A 499 -8.01 -6.14 -9.89
N CYS A 500 -9.24 -5.76 -10.25
CA CYS A 500 -9.82 -4.45 -9.94
C CYS A 500 -10.69 -4.48 -8.69
N ASN A 501 -10.67 -5.58 -7.93
CA ASN A 501 -11.42 -5.82 -6.70
C ASN A 501 -12.96 -5.86 -6.87
N ASN A 502 -13.45 -6.11 -8.10
CA ASN A 502 -14.85 -6.44 -8.31
C ASN A 502 -15.12 -7.85 -7.78
N GLU A 503 -16.20 -8.02 -7.05
CA GLU A 503 -16.56 -9.27 -6.37
C GLU A 503 -17.75 -9.95 -7.02
N SER A 504 -17.64 -11.24 -7.26
CA SER A 504 -18.70 -12.06 -7.87
C SER A 504 -19.89 -12.27 -6.95
N ALA A 505 -20.99 -12.76 -7.51
CA ALA A 505 -22.06 -13.38 -6.72
C ALA A 505 -21.50 -14.56 -5.88
N PRO A 506 -22.02 -14.80 -4.65
CA PRO A 506 -21.56 -15.89 -3.80
C PRO A 506 -22.06 -17.26 -4.26
N ALA A 507 -21.17 -18.26 -4.20
CA ALA A 507 -21.58 -19.66 -4.14
C ALA A 507 -21.69 -20.08 -2.66
N THR A 508 -22.70 -20.88 -2.31
CA THR A 508 -22.96 -21.23 -0.91
C THR A 508 -22.95 -22.73 -0.67
N VAL A 509 -22.60 -23.13 0.57
CA VAL A 509 -22.69 -24.52 1.05
C VAL A 509 -23.05 -24.53 2.54
N GLU A 510 -24.01 -25.40 2.92
CA GLU A 510 -24.33 -25.62 4.32
C GLU A 510 -23.35 -26.62 4.95
N VAL A 511 -22.98 -26.37 6.19
CA VAL A 511 -22.08 -27.21 6.98
C VAL A 511 -22.66 -27.39 8.37
N GLU A 512 -22.75 -28.65 8.81
CA GLU A 512 -23.06 -28.99 10.20
C GLU A 512 -21.78 -29.50 10.87
N ILE A 513 -21.33 -28.78 11.90
CA ILE A 513 -20.14 -29.12 12.68
C ILE A 513 -20.63 -29.77 13.97
N THR A 514 -20.55 -31.07 14.02
CA THR A 514 -20.88 -31.90 15.20
C THR A 514 -19.63 -32.16 16.02
N LYS A 515 -19.80 -32.79 17.20
CA LYS A 515 -18.68 -33.16 18.07
C LYS A 515 -17.71 -34.12 17.40
#